data_0141d9b385b6cdc7afaebfeadf5d9836
#
_entry.id   0141d9b385b6cdc7afaebfeadf5d9836
#
_cell.length_a   1.000
_cell.length_b   1.000
_cell.length_c   1.000
_cell.angle_alpha   90.00
_cell.angle_beta   90.00
_cell.angle_gamma   90.00
#
_symmetry.space_group_name_H-M   'P 1'
#
loop_
_entity.id
_entity.type
_entity.pdbx_description
1 polymer ?
#
loop_
_entity_poly.entity_id
_entity_poly.type
_entity_poly.pdbx_seq_one_letter_code
_entity_poly.pdbx_strand_id
1 'polypeptide(L)'
;ILEILHAKNSDIKLTDGHAKHFGRIFRKGFLTKMLRTKAPSTYGFKTMMYGTILPAPHIVEPNPLPFLRAIKENHECGIHCWDHVYWQDKLPFLSEDTIKEELTKAINLFEKIAGFKAKACAAPGWQVTPRSLKVQQELGFDYCSDVRGYYPFYPIMNDKKYLPLQIPGTLLTMDECLGSTLDNKLITEENINDYWLSHCDQEFNVLTIHSEMEGLKQLPILHDFIKKAKKLGYEFVKLEEGKHVPNIKECEIYHGYLPGRAGTVARQR
;
A
#
# COMPACT_ATOMS: atom_id res chain seq x y z
N ILE A 1 5.66 -11.19 -7.37
CA ILE A 1 4.23 -10.86 -7.12
C ILE A 1 4.09 -9.38 -7.27
N LEU A 2 3.27 -8.95 -8.21
CA LEU A 2 3.01 -7.54 -8.47
C LEU A 2 1.68 -7.16 -7.82
N GLU A 3 1.72 -6.25 -6.86
CA GLU A 3 0.55 -5.72 -6.17
C GLU A 3 -0.21 -4.69 -7.04
N ILE A 4 -0.34 -4.99 -8.36
CA ILE A 4 -0.99 -4.09 -9.34
C ILE A 4 -2.42 -3.76 -8.91
N LEU A 5 -3.07 -4.70 -8.27
CA LEU A 5 -4.45 -4.56 -7.88
C LEU A 5 -4.64 -3.99 -6.50
N HIS A 6 -3.72 -4.27 -5.61
CA HIS A 6 -3.72 -3.60 -4.32
C HIS A 6 -3.58 -2.10 -4.51
N ALA A 7 -2.72 -1.65 -5.42
CA ALA A 7 -2.59 -0.24 -5.71
C ALA A 7 -3.82 0.34 -6.43
N LYS A 8 -4.38 -0.36 -7.41
CA LYS A 8 -5.64 0.07 -8.04
C LYS A 8 -6.84 0.00 -7.09
N ASN A 9 -6.86 -0.94 -6.16
CA ASN A 9 -7.97 -1.15 -5.25
C ASN A 9 -7.78 -0.51 -3.90
N SER A 10 -6.54 -0.28 -3.48
CA SER A 10 -6.25 0.56 -2.33
C SER A 10 -6.43 2.03 -2.64
N ASP A 11 -6.33 2.40 -3.90
CA ASP A 11 -6.70 3.73 -4.36
C ASP A 11 -8.15 3.84 -4.79
N ILE A 12 -8.81 2.75 -5.04
CA ILE A 12 -10.23 2.58 -4.85
C ILE A 12 -10.42 2.52 -3.32
N LYS A 13 -9.87 3.52 -2.64
CA LYS A 13 -9.93 3.68 -1.22
C LYS A 13 -11.38 3.68 -0.84
N LEU A 14 -11.77 2.66 -0.13
CA LEU A 14 -12.93 2.70 0.72
C LEU A 14 -12.68 3.74 1.83
N THR A 15 -12.08 4.85 1.47
CA THR A 15 -11.81 6.00 2.33
C THR A 15 -12.93 7.00 2.12
N ASP A 16 -14.06 6.74 2.73
CA ASP A 16 -15.14 7.70 2.81
C ASP A 16 -14.98 8.69 3.97
N GLY A 17 -13.77 8.78 4.52
CA GLY A 17 -13.45 9.69 5.61
C GLY A 17 -13.60 11.15 5.21
N HIS A 18 -14.55 11.84 5.84
CA HIS A 18 -14.81 13.28 5.65
C HIS A 18 -13.84 14.19 6.39
N ALA A 19 -12.81 13.65 7.05
CA ALA A 19 -11.91 14.43 7.88
C ALA A 19 -10.99 15.32 7.03
N LYS A 20 -10.92 16.60 7.38
CA LYS A 20 -9.93 17.53 6.83
C LYS A 20 -8.63 17.36 7.62
N HIS A 21 -7.56 16.98 6.92
CA HIS A 21 -6.26 16.73 7.54
C HIS A 21 -5.25 17.83 7.18
N PHE A 22 -5.47 19.04 7.68
CA PHE A 22 -4.57 20.19 7.44
C PHE A 22 -3.13 19.92 7.87
N GLY A 23 -2.93 19.02 8.85
CA GLY A 23 -1.60 18.67 9.36
C GLY A 23 -0.67 17.99 8.33
N ARG A 24 -1.18 17.48 7.19
CA ARG A 24 -0.35 16.82 6.16
C ARG A 24 0.78 17.68 5.64
N ILE A 25 0.51 18.97 5.39
CA ILE A 25 1.49 19.91 4.84
C ILE A 25 2.67 20.16 5.78
N PHE A 26 2.49 19.95 7.09
CA PHE A 26 3.53 20.13 8.11
C PHE A 26 4.34 18.86 8.35
N ARG A 27 4.01 17.74 7.68
CA ARG A 27 4.80 16.51 7.79
C ARG A 27 6.20 16.73 7.22
N LYS A 28 7.24 16.43 8.03
CA LYS A 28 8.64 16.58 7.61
C LYS A 28 8.88 15.82 6.30
N GLY A 29 9.44 16.51 5.29
CA GLY A 29 9.72 15.95 3.98
C GLY A 29 8.53 15.92 2.99
N PHE A 30 7.31 16.29 3.42
CA PHE A 30 6.15 16.29 2.53
C PHE A 30 6.33 17.24 1.34
N LEU A 31 6.69 18.51 1.59
CA LEU A 31 6.90 19.50 0.51
C LEU A 31 8.03 19.10 -0.42
N THR A 32 9.13 18.57 0.12
CA THR A 32 10.27 18.08 -0.67
C THR A 32 9.84 16.93 -1.56
N LYS A 33 9.04 15.97 -1.05
CA LYS A 33 8.47 14.88 -1.85
C LYS A 33 7.56 15.43 -2.95
N MET A 34 6.67 16.37 -2.63
CA MET A 34 5.73 16.97 -3.59
C MET A 34 6.44 17.67 -4.77
N LEU A 35 7.54 18.37 -4.47
CA LEU A 35 8.38 19.01 -5.51
C LEU A 35 9.11 17.96 -6.36
N ARG A 36 9.74 16.98 -5.72
CA ARG A 36 10.52 15.92 -6.37
C ARG A 36 9.65 15.09 -7.33
N THR A 37 8.44 14.72 -6.91
CA THR A 37 7.50 13.92 -7.71
C THR A 37 6.66 14.76 -8.69
N LYS A 38 6.90 16.08 -8.77
CA LYS A 38 6.10 17.02 -9.59
C LYS A 38 4.59 16.85 -9.34
N ALA A 39 4.21 16.68 -8.10
CA ALA A 39 2.86 16.31 -7.68
C ALA A 39 1.72 17.13 -8.30
N PRO A 40 1.81 18.47 -8.47
CA PRO A 40 0.74 19.25 -9.12
C PRO A 40 0.44 18.79 -10.54
N SER A 41 1.48 18.41 -11.30
CA SER A 41 1.32 17.92 -12.69
C SER A 41 0.90 16.46 -12.75
N THR A 42 1.18 15.69 -11.70
CA THR A 42 0.86 14.24 -11.61
C THR A 42 -0.56 14.01 -11.11
N TYR A 43 -0.95 14.69 -10.03
CA TYR A 43 -2.25 14.46 -9.37
C TYR A 43 -3.33 15.47 -9.75
N GLY A 44 -2.97 16.61 -10.34
CA GLY A 44 -3.84 17.75 -10.58
C GLY A 44 -4.10 18.56 -9.31
N PHE A 45 -4.22 19.89 -9.48
CA PHE A 45 -4.34 20.83 -8.37
C PHE A 45 -5.56 20.57 -7.48
N LYS A 46 -6.71 20.26 -8.09
CA LYS A 46 -7.96 19.97 -7.36
C LYS A 46 -7.83 18.73 -6.47
N THR A 47 -7.20 17.66 -6.97
CA THR A 47 -6.98 16.43 -6.22
C THR A 47 -6.10 16.67 -4.98
N MET A 48 -5.10 17.54 -5.10
CA MET A 48 -4.26 17.92 -3.97
C MET A 48 -5.00 18.68 -2.86
N MET A 49 -6.11 19.35 -3.20
CA MET A 49 -6.94 20.07 -2.23
C MET A 49 -7.87 19.15 -1.43
N TYR A 50 -8.16 17.96 -1.92
CA TYR A 50 -9.01 17.00 -1.20
C TYR A 50 -8.34 16.53 0.10
N GLY A 51 -9.13 16.45 1.17
CA GLY A 51 -8.64 16.07 2.50
C GLY A 51 -7.79 17.16 3.18
N THR A 52 -7.61 18.33 2.53
CA THR A 52 -6.99 19.52 3.13
C THR A 52 -7.97 20.69 3.15
N ILE A 53 -8.10 21.42 2.05
CA ILE A 53 -9.01 22.57 1.91
C ILE A 53 -10.43 22.09 1.57
N LEU A 54 -10.54 21.11 0.67
CA LEU A 54 -11.80 20.48 0.28
C LEU A 54 -12.02 19.20 1.09
N PRO A 55 -13.29 18.82 1.36
CA PRO A 55 -13.59 17.52 1.97
C PRO A 55 -13.10 16.39 1.06
N ALA A 56 -12.64 15.30 1.65
CA ALA A 56 -12.30 14.11 0.87
C ALA A 56 -13.57 13.54 0.22
N PRO A 57 -13.56 13.29 -1.10
CA PRO A 57 -14.74 12.72 -1.76
C PRO A 57 -14.89 11.23 -1.44
N HIS A 58 -16.12 10.76 -1.42
CA HIS A 58 -16.39 9.33 -1.56
C HIS A 58 -15.90 8.88 -2.94
N ILE A 59 -15.15 7.79 -3.01
CA ILE A 59 -14.49 7.37 -4.26
C ILE A 59 -15.16 6.10 -4.81
N VAL A 60 -15.31 5.09 -3.98
CA VAL A 60 -15.75 3.75 -4.42
C VAL A 60 -17.26 3.66 -4.49
N GLU A 61 -17.99 4.11 -3.48
CA GLU A 61 -19.44 4.00 -3.43
C GLU A 61 -20.13 4.71 -4.62
N PRO A 62 -19.75 5.95 -5.01
CA PRO A 62 -20.32 6.62 -6.18
C PRO A 62 -19.88 6.03 -7.51
N ASN A 63 -18.75 5.34 -7.57
CA ASN A 63 -18.21 4.76 -8.80
C ASN A 63 -17.62 3.36 -8.58
N PRO A 64 -18.44 2.34 -8.32
CA PRO A 64 -17.98 0.99 -8.03
C PRO A 64 -17.50 0.21 -9.26
N LEU A 65 -17.73 0.71 -10.48
CA LEU A 65 -17.47 -0.04 -11.72
C LEU A 65 -16.02 -0.50 -11.89
N PRO A 66 -14.98 0.32 -11.63
CA PRO A 66 -13.59 -0.14 -11.74
C PRO A 66 -13.27 -1.29 -10.78
N PHE A 67 -13.81 -1.21 -9.56
CA PHE A 67 -13.65 -2.25 -8.55
C PHE A 67 -14.36 -3.55 -8.94
N LEU A 68 -15.62 -3.47 -9.37
CA LEU A 68 -16.40 -4.63 -9.86
C LEU A 68 -15.76 -5.25 -11.09
N ARG A 69 -15.16 -4.43 -11.96
CA ARG A 69 -14.40 -4.92 -13.11
C ARG A 69 -13.16 -5.71 -12.67
N ALA A 70 -12.40 -5.23 -11.71
CA ALA A 70 -11.25 -5.95 -11.17
C ALA A 70 -11.66 -7.33 -10.62
N ILE A 71 -12.76 -7.40 -9.86
CA ILE A 71 -13.31 -8.67 -9.37
C ILE A 71 -13.69 -9.59 -10.54
N LYS A 72 -14.40 -9.06 -11.54
CA LYS A 72 -14.85 -9.84 -12.72
C LYS A 72 -13.65 -10.37 -13.53
N GLU A 73 -12.57 -9.63 -13.60
CA GLU A 73 -11.33 -10.04 -14.25
C GLU A 73 -10.46 -10.95 -13.36
N ASN A 74 -11.02 -11.46 -12.27
CA ASN A 74 -10.37 -12.39 -11.33
C ASN A 74 -9.13 -11.82 -10.65
N HIS A 75 -9.12 -10.51 -10.43
CA HIS A 75 -8.09 -9.90 -9.63
C HIS A 75 -8.43 -9.99 -8.14
N GLU A 76 -7.40 -10.14 -7.31
CA GLU A 76 -7.57 -10.10 -5.87
C GLU A 76 -7.88 -8.68 -5.40
N CYS A 77 -8.87 -8.56 -4.51
CA CYS A 77 -9.33 -7.31 -3.96
C CYS A 77 -9.36 -7.36 -2.43
N GLY A 78 -8.86 -6.32 -1.78
CA GLY A 78 -8.84 -6.18 -0.32
C GLY A 78 -9.20 -4.77 0.12
N ILE A 79 -9.14 -4.53 1.43
CA ILE A 79 -9.37 -3.20 2.01
C ILE A 79 -8.05 -2.48 2.30
N HIS A 80 -8.14 -1.14 2.33
CA HIS A 80 -7.02 -0.25 2.67
C HIS A 80 -7.42 0.76 3.74
N CYS A 81 -8.06 0.27 4.82
CA CYS A 81 -8.71 1.04 5.87
C CYS A 81 -9.84 1.96 5.35
N TRP A 82 -10.51 2.68 6.24
CA TRP A 82 -11.56 3.62 5.87
C TRP A 82 -11.01 4.98 5.47
N ASP A 83 -10.19 5.60 6.33
CA ASP A 83 -9.54 6.89 6.07
C ASP A 83 -8.01 6.71 6.05
N HIS A 84 -7.44 6.80 4.85
CA HIS A 84 -6.01 6.62 4.61
C HIS A 84 -5.15 7.60 5.42
N VAL A 85 -5.51 8.88 5.43
CA VAL A 85 -4.71 9.91 6.10
C VAL A 85 -4.86 9.82 7.60
N TYR A 86 -6.08 9.56 8.08
CA TYR A 86 -6.35 9.36 9.49
C TYR A 86 -5.57 8.17 10.04
N TRP A 87 -5.60 7.02 9.35
CA TRP A 87 -4.80 5.86 9.70
C TRP A 87 -3.31 6.19 9.73
N GLN A 88 -2.78 6.71 8.63
CA GLN A 88 -1.35 6.98 8.50
C GLN A 88 -0.81 7.94 9.55
N ASP A 89 -1.58 8.96 9.94
CA ASP A 89 -1.11 10.03 10.83
C ASP A 89 -1.48 9.80 12.30
N LYS A 90 -2.54 9.05 12.58
CA LYS A 90 -3.12 8.94 13.92
C LYS A 90 -3.04 7.55 14.54
N LEU A 91 -2.75 6.51 13.76
CA LEU A 91 -2.74 5.12 14.24
C LEU A 91 -2.05 4.91 15.60
N PRO A 92 -0.86 5.50 15.89
CA PRO A 92 -0.20 5.33 17.18
C PRO A 92 -1.03 5.81 18.38
N PHE A 93 -2.00 6.68 18.16
CA PHE A 93 -2.83 7.29 19.19
C PHE A 93 -4.25 6.72 19.24
N LEU A 94 -4.63 5.86 18.28
CA LEU A 94 -5.97 5.30 18.22
C LEU A 94 -6.17 4.18 19.24
N SER A 95 -7.38 4.11 19.82
CA SER A 95 -7.81 2.97 20.62
C SER A 95 -8.12 1.76 19.74
N GLU A 96 -8.17 0.56 20.33
CA GLU A 96 -8.60 -0.67 19.64
C GLU A 96 -10.00 -0.51 19.04
N ASP A 97 -10.93 0.09 19.78
CA ASP A 97 -12.30 0.32 19.30
C ASP A 97 -12.35 1.23 18.09
N THR A 98 -11.56 2.31 18.09
CA THR A 98 -11.48 3.22 16.93
C THR A 98 -10.88 2.52 15.71
N ILE A 99 -9.82 1.73 15.91
CA ILE A 99 -9.21 0.93 14.83
C ILE A 99 -10.21 -0.08 14.27
N LYS A 100 -10.94 -0.75 15.16
CA LYS A 100 -11.97 -1.71 14.79
C LYS A 100 -13.11 -1.07 14.01
N GLU A 101 -13.55 0.11 14.43
CA GLU A 101 -14.56 0.89 13.71
C GLU A 101 -14.11 1.27 12.29
N GLU A 102 -12.88 1.77 12.12
CA GLU A 102 -12.29 2.13 10.82
C GLU A 102 -12.21 0.92 9.87
N LEU A 103 -11.73 -0.23 10.36
CA LEU A 103 -11.65 -1.43 9.55
C LEU A 103 -13.04 -2.02 9.24
N THR A 104 -13.96 -2.00 10.20
CA THR A 104 -15.33 -2.51 10.03
C THR A 104 -16.10 -1.68 9.00
N LYS A 105 -15.96 -0.35 8.99
CA LYS A 105 -16.56 0.49 7.94
C LYS A 105 -16.08 0.08 6.55
N ALA A 106 -14.78 -0.14 6.40
CA ALA A 106 -14.19 -0.53 5.13
C ALA A 106 -14.66 -1.93 4.70
N ILE A 107 -14.71 -2.90 5.64
CA ILE A 107 -15.21 -4.26 5.38
C ILE A 107 -16.68 -4.22 4.93
N ASN A 108 -17.52 -3.48 5.63
CA ASN A 108 -18.95 -3.41 5.32
C ASN A 108 -19.22 -2.81 3.93
N LEU A 109 -18.49 -1.75 3.58
CA LEU A 109 -18.63 -1.16 2.24
C LEU A 109 -18.08 -2.10 1.15
N PHE A 110 -16.95 -2.75 1.41
CA PHE A 110 -16.41 -3.76 0.51
C PHE A 110 -17.45 -4.87 0.25
N GLU A 111 -18.00 -5.46 1.31
CA GLU A 111 -18.99 -6.53 1.22
C GLU A 111 -20.28 -6.08 0.52
N LYS A 112 -20.75 -4.87 0.82
CA LYS A 112 -21.92 -4.26 0.15
C LYS A 112 -21.75 -4.19 -1.37
N ILE A 113 -20.53 -3.87 -1.85
CA ILE A 113 -20.27 -3.68 -3.29
C ILE A 113 -19.85 -5.00 -3.96
N ALA A 114 -18.97 -5.76 -3.32
CA ALA A 114 -18.38 -6.97 -3.87
C ALA A 114 -19.31 -8.20 -3.79
N GLY A 115 -20.22 -8.22 -2.80
CA GLY A 115 -21.08 -9.38 -2.51
C GLY A 115 -20.38 -10.48 -1.71
N PHE A 116 -19.14 -10.27 -1.26
CA PHE A 116 -18.41 -11.19 -0.40
C PHE A 116 -17.50 -10.40 0.56
N LYS A 117 -17.07 -11.03 1.67
CA LYS A 117 -16.26 -10.40 2.70
C LYS A 117 -14.80 -10.22 2.25
N ALA A 118 -14.21 -9.07 2.58
CA ALA A 118 -12.78 -8.85 2.37
C ALA A 118 -11.95 -9.83 3.20
N LYS A 119 -10.96 -10.47 2.57
CA LYS A 119 -10.05 -11.44 3.20
C LYS A 119 -8.68 -10.86 3.51
N ALA A 120 -8.32 -9.77 2.83
CA ALA A 120 -7.02 -9.13 2.96
C ALA A 120 -7.15 -7.65 3.29
N CYS A 121 -6.14 -7.15 4.01
CA CYS A 121 -5.99 -5.74 4.34
C CYS A 121 -4.58 -5.28 4.03
N ALA A 122 -4.45 -4.01 3.58
CA ALA A 122 -3.16 -3.34 3.47
C ALA A 122 -3.21 -2.00 4.22
N ALA A 123 -2.26 -1.77 5.11
CA ALA A 123 -2.27 -0.57 5.95
C ALA A 123 -1.77 0.66 5.18
N PRO A 124 -2.50 1.79 5.23
CA PRO A 124 -2.03 3.05 4.68
C PRO A 124 -0.66 3.46 5.21
N GLY A 125 0.25 3.76 4.29
CA GLY A 125 1.57 4.24 4.61
C GLY A 125 2.44 3.24 5.38
N TRP A 126 2.10 1.95 5.35
CA TRP A 126 2.77 0.90 6.12
C TRP A 126 2.86 1.25 7.61
N GLN A 127 1.75 1.69 8.19
CA GLN A 127 1.66 2.00 9.61
C GLN A 127 0.99 0.87 10.37
N VAL A 128 1.71 0.35 11.37
CA VAL A 128 1.29 -0.78 12.20
C VAL A 128 1.52 -0.47 13.66
N THR A 129 0.65 -0.97 14.53
CA THR A 129 0.83 -0.97 16.00
C THR A 129 0.41 -2.32 16.56
N PRO A 130 0.81 -2.67 17.80
CA PRO A 130 0.30 -3.89 18.45
C PRO A 130 -1.23 -3.94 18.48
N ARG A 131 -1.89 -2.78 18.66
CA ARG A 131 -3.36 -2.68 18.64
C ARG A 131 -3.95 -2.99 17.28
N SER A 132 -3.36 -2.46 16.20
CA SER A 132 -3.86 -2.74 14.85
C SER A 132 -3.70 -4.21 14.46
N LEU A 133 -2.57 -4.84 14.79
CA LEU A 133 -2.35 -6.27 14.57
C LEU A 133 -3.38 -7.13 15.34
N LYS A 134 -3.66 -6.77 16.60
CA LYS A 134 -4.66 -7.45 17.41
C LYS A 134 -6.06 -7.34 16.80
N VAL A 135 -6.47 -6.14 16.40
CA VAL A 135 -7.79 -5.91 15.79
C VAL A 135 -7.92 -6.63 14.45
N GLN A 136 -6.88 -6.62 13.62
CA GLN A 136 -6.87 -7.37 12.36
C GLN A 136 -7.01 -8.88 12.59
N GLN A 137 -6.36 -9.42 13.62
CA GLN A 137 -6.52 -10.80 14.04
C GLN A 137 -7.96 -11.11 14.47
N GLU A 138 -8.58 -10.22 15.26
CA GLU A 138 -9.98 -10.38 15.71
C GLU A 138 -10.98 -10.31 14.54
N LEU A 139 -10.70 -9.50 13.53
CA LEU A 139 -11.54 -9.38 12.33
C LEU A 139 -11.36 -10.55 11.35
N GLY A 140 -10.34 -11.39 11.54
CA GLY A 140 -10.15 -12.65 10.84
C GLY A 140 -9.71 -12.48 9.39
N PHE A 141 -8.79 -11.54 9.11
CA PHE A 141 -8.15 -11.48 7.78
C PHE A 141 -7.28 -12.72 7.55
N ASP A 142 -7.27 -13.23 6.33
CA ASP A 142 -6.42 -14.35 5.93
C ASP A 142 -4.93 -13.94 5.94
N TYR A 143 -4.65 -12.71 5.52
CA TYR A 143 -3.33 -12.07 5.57
C TYR A 143 -3.45 -10.55 5.50
N CYS A 144 -2.34 -9.87 5.81
CA CYS A 144 -2.21 -8.42 5.63
C CYS A 144 -0.92 -8.07 4.87
N SER A 145 -0.92 -6.91 4.19
CA SER A 145 0.26 -6.34 3.52
C SER A 145 0.56 -4.95 4.10
N ASP A 146 0.91 -4.94 5.40
CA ASP A 146 1.00 -3.72 6.19
C ASP A 146 2.44 -3.23 6.39
N VAL A 147 3.43 -4.00 5.95
CA VAL A 147 4.83 -3.77 6.27
C VAL A 147 5.72 -3.78 5.04
N ARG A 148 6.92 -3.23 5.19
CA ARG A 148 8.00 -3.37 4.22
C ARG A 148 8.93 -4.48 4.71
N GLY A 149 9.36 -5.34 3.81
CA GLY A 149 10.19 -6.47 4.18
C GLY A 149 10.76 -7.19 2.97
N TYR A 150 11.08 -8.44 3.13
CA TYR A 150 11.72 -9.25 2.10
C TYR A 150 11.01 -10.60 1.86
N TYR A 151 10.23 -11.11 2.83
CA TYR A 151 9.57 -12.42 2.72
C TYR A 151 8.33 -12.50 3.60
N PRO A 152 7.30 -13.29 3.27
CA PRO A 152 6.12 -13.50 4.13
C PRO A 152 6.49 -14.03 5.51
N PHE A 153 5.82 -13.51 6.55
CA PHE A 153 6.14 -13.85 7.93
C PHE A 153 4.97 -13.63 8.89
N TYR A 154 5.00 -14.33 10.03
CA TYR A 154 4.11 -14.05 11.15
C TYR A 154 4.71 -12.93 12.01
N PRO A 155 3.95 -11.84 12.25
CA PRO A 155 4.49 -10.66 12.91
C PRO A 155 4.66 -10.87 14.42
N ILE A 156 5.83 -10.46 14.93
CA ILE A 156 6.10 -10.25 16.34
C ILE A 156 6.24 -8.76 16.59
N MET A 157 5.58 -8.24 17.59
CA MET A 157 5.72 -6.86 18.04
C MET A 157 5.55 -6.76 19.55
N ASN A 158 6.50 -6.13 20.24
CA ASN A 158 6.56 -6.11 21.70
C ASN A 158 6.49 -7.52 22.33
N ASP A 159 7.35 -8.42 21.87
CA ASP A 159 7.49 -9.81 22.31
C ASP A 159 6.20 -10.65 22.19
N LYS A 160 5.24 -10.16 21.43
CA LYS A 160 3.97 -10.86 21.19
C LYS A 160 3.82 -11.20 19.70
N LYS A 161 3.48 -12.46 19.42
CA LYS A 161 3.09 -12.94 18.09
C LYS A 161 1.65 -12.57 17.78
N TYR A 162 1.41 -12.19 16.55
CA TYR A 162 0.09 -11.86 16.02
C TYR A 162 -0.21 -12.70 14.77
N LEU A 163 -1.47 -12.77 14.44
CA LEU A 163 -2.03 -13.16 13.16
C LEU A 163 -2.81 -11.93 12.64
N PRO A 164 -3.07 -11.78 11.34
CA PRO A 164 -2.75 -12.64 10.20
C PRO A 164 -1.29 -12.54 9.73
N LEU A 165 -0.95 -13.45 8.80
CA LEU A 165 0.32 -13.42 8.08
C LEU A 165 0.56 -12.05 7.45
N GLN A 166 1.79 -11.55 7.51
CA GLN A 166 2.22 -10.37 6.76
C GLN A 166 2.87 -10.79 5.44
N ILE A 167 2.38 -10.24 4.33
CA ILE A 167 2.98 -10.36 3.00
C ILE A 167 3.55 -8.98 2.65
N PRO A 168 4.86 -8.75 2.85
CA PRO A 168 5.44 -7.42 2.81
C PRO A 168 5.63 -6.90 1.38
N GLY A 169 5.56 -5.56 1.21
CA GLY A 169 6.12 -4.91 0.03
C GLY A 169 7.65 -5.00 0.05
N THR A 170 8.25 -5.59 -0.99
CA THR A 170 9.70 -5.85 -1.03
C THR A 170 10.47 -4.80 -1.82
N LEU A 171 9.89 -4.29 -2.90
CA LEU A 171 10.51 -3.29 -3.76
C LEU A 171 10.10 -1.86 -3.37
N LEU A 172 10.97 -0.90 -3.58
CA LEU A 172 10.63 0.51 -3.42
C LEU A 172 9.58 0.94 -4.45
N THR A 173 8.62 1.75 -4.01
CA THR A 173 7.59 2.28 -4.90
C THR A 173 8.15 3.33 -5.85
N MET A 174 7.44 3.64 -6.93
CA MET A 174 7.87 4.64 -7.91
C MET A 174 8.12 6.01 -7.26
N ASP A 175 7.24 6.43 -6.36
CA ASP A 175 7.37 7.71 -5.67
C ASP A 175 8.48 7.75 -4.61
N GLU A 176 8.97 6.60 -4.16
CA GLU A 176 10.18 6.47 -3.34
C GLU A 176 11.45 6.51 -4.21
N CYS A 177 11.39 5.96 -5.42
CA CYS A 177 12.52 5.88 -6.35
C CYS A 177 12.78 7.17 -7.11
N LEU A 178 11.77 7.71 -7.82
CA LEU A 178 11.95 8.82 -8.75
C LEU A 178 12.55 10.06 -8.10
N GLY A 179 13.65 10.55 -8.68
CA GLY A 179 14.41 11.70 -8.19
C GLY A 179 15.20 11.45 -6.91
N SER A 180 15.26 10.21 -6.42
CA SER A 180 16.14 9.79 -5.32
C SER A 180 17.47 9.29 -5.87
N THR A 181 18.55 9.48 -5.09
CA THR A 181 19.84 8.83 -5.37
C THR A 181 19.86 7.51 -4.60
N LEU A 182 19.80 6.41 -5.32
CA LEU A 182 19.82 5.04 -4.80
C LEU A 182 21.02 4.32 -5.44
N ASP A 183 21.77 3.57 -4.67
CA ASP A 183 22.99 2.87 -5.12
C ASP A 183 23.95 3.78 -5.91
N ASN A 184 24.14 5.00 -5.41
CA ASN A 184 24.96 6.06 -6.03
C ASN A 184 24.49 6.52 -7.41
N LYS A 185 23.24 6.20 -7.81
CA LYS A 185 22.66 6.59 -9.10
C LYS A 185 21.37 7.37 -8.90
N LEU A 186 21.19 8.46 -9.61
CA LEU A 186 19.91 9.17 -9.68
C LEU A 186 18.89 8.32 -10.42
N ILE A 187 17.76 8.04 -9.78
CA ILE A 187 16.68 7.28 -10.41
C ILE A 187 15.75 8.22 -11.16
N THR A 188 15.58 7.90 -12.43
CA THR A 188 14.75 8.64 -13.41
C THR A 188 13.70 7.72 -14.05
N GLU A 189 12.79 8.28 -14.85
CA GLU A 189 11.79 7.50 -15.59
C GLU A 189 12.46 6.50 -16.56
N GLU A 190 13.66 6.79 -17.08
CA GLU A 190 14.38 5.95 -18.04
C GLU A 190 15.06 4.74 -17.38
N ASN A 191 15.44 4.82 -16.11
CA ASN A 191 16.25 3.76 -15.46
C ASN A 191 15.56 3.05 -14.28
N ILE A 192 14.37 3.47 -13.89
CA ILE A 192 13.65 2.89 -12.75
C ILE A 192 13.33 1.40 -12.94
N ASN A 193 12.99 0.98 -14.15
CA ASN A 193 12.71 -0.43 -14.45
C ASN A 193 13.95 -1.30 -14.27
N ASP A 194 15.12 -0.82 -14.68
CA ASP A 194 16.39 -1.53 -14.49
C ASP A 194 16.75 -1.59 -13.01
N TYR A 195 16.48 -0.50 -12.25
CA TYR A 195 16.64 -0.49 -10.80
C TYR A 195 15.75 -1.54 -10.13
N TRP A 196 14.45 -1.58 -10.41
CA TRP A 196 13.55 -2.58 -9.84
C TRP A 196 13.97 -4.01 -10.19
N LEU A 197 14.28 -4.27 -11.46
CA LEU A 197 14.69 -5.60 -11.91
C LEU A 197 16.00 -6.06 -11.26
N SER A 198 16.93 -5.15 -11.01
CA SER A 198 18.19 -5.49 -10.31
C SER A 198 18.01 -5.78 -8.82
N HIS A 199 16.85 -5.39 -8.25
CA HIS A 199 16.50 -5.63 -6.83
C HIS A 199 15.44 -6.73 -6.67
N CYS A 200 14.99 -7.35 -7.77
CA CYS A 200 14.12 -8.51 -7.69
C CYS A 200 14.89 -9.72 -7.17
N ASP A 201 14.32 -10.38 -6.16
CA ASP A 201 14.71 -11.72 -5.74
C ASP A 201 14.20 -12.76 -6.74
N GLN A 202 14.80 -13.94 -6.77
CA GLN A 202 14.37 -15.02 -7.65
C GLN A 202 13.08 -15.72 -7.18
N GLU A 203 12.80 -15.66 -5.88
CA GLU A 203 11.71 -16.44 -5.29
C GLU A 203 10.45 -15.59 -5.01
N PHE A 204 10.63 -14.38 -4.48
CA PHE A 204 9.49 -13.60 -3.99
C PHE A 204 9.68 -12.10 -4.13
N ASN A 205 8.77 -11.45 -4.85
CA ASN A 205 8.79 -9.99 -5.02
C ASN A 205 7.39 -9.39 -4.91
N VAL A 206 7.27 -8.27 -4.24
CA VAL A 206 6.05 -7.45 -4.19
C VAL A 206 6.41 -6.00 -4.51
N LEU A 207 5.91 -5.51 -5.64
CA LEU A 207 5.98 -4.11 -6.01
C LEU A 207 4.63 -3.45 -5.74
N THR A 208 4.58 -2.51 -4.81
CA THR A 208 3.40 -1.68 -4.59
C THR A 208 3.38 -0.54 -5.60
N ILE A 209 2.27 -0.38 -6.30
CA ILE A 209 2.04 0.68 -7.27
C ILE A 209 0.86 1.56 -6.85
N HIS A 210 0.78 2.77 -7.37
CA HIS A 210 -0.26 3.74 -7.07
C HIS A 210 -0.98 4.13 -8.37
N SER A 211 -2.31 4.00 -8.40
CA SER A 211 -3.10 4.24 -9.62
C SER A 211 -2.95 5.66 -10.16
N GLU A 212 -2.75 6.63 -9.28
CA GLU A 212 -2.52 8.02 -9.64
C GLU A 212 -1.15 8.28 -10.28
N MET A 213 -0.22 7.35 -10.20
CA MET A 213 1.08 7.41 -10.88
C MET A 213 1.14 6.41 -12.03
N GLU A 214 1.29 5.12 -11.70
CA GLU A 214 1.44 4.04 -12.68
C GLU A 214 0.15 3.76 -13.46
N GLY A 215 -0.99 4.19 -12.95
CA GLY A 215 -2.27 4.12 -13.69
C GLY A 215 -2.54 5.29 -14.61
N LEU A 216 -1.72 6.34 -14.58
CA LEU A 216 -1.87 7.55 -15.38
C LEU A 216 -0.60 7.82 -16.22
N LYS A 217 0.15 8.86 -15.85
CA LYS A 217 1.30 9.33 -16.63
C LYS A 217 2.41 8.28 -16.78
N GLN A 218 2.66 7.48 -15.75
CA GLN A 218 3.72 6.46 -15.73
C GLN A 218 3.26 5.07 -16.19
N LEU A 219 2.05 4.94 -16.73
CA LEU A 219 1.55 3.68 -17.26
C LEU A 219 2.49 3.01 -18.29
N PRO A 220 3.14 3.74 -19.22
CA PRO A 220 4.12 3.13 -20.12
C PRO A 220 5.31 2.49 -19.40
N ILE A 221 5.79 3.09 -18.31
CA ILE A 221 6.90 2.57 -17.51
C ILE A 221 6.49 1.23 -16.85
N LEU A 222 5.28 1.17 -16.27
CA LEU A 222 4.74 -0.06 -15.70
C LEU A 222 4.59 -1.16 -16.76
N HIS A 223 4.07 -0.84 -17.94
CA HIS A 223 3.95 -1.81 -19.04
C HIS A 223 5.32 -2.35 -19.48
N ASP A 224 6.33 -1.48 -19.59
CA ASP A 224 7.69 -1.90 -19.92
C ASP A 224 8.30 -2.78 -18.81
N PHE A 225 8.10 -2.41 -17.53
CA PHE A 225 8.50 -3.25 -16.40
C PHE A 225 7.91 -4.66 -16.47
N ILE A 226 6.58 -4.77 -16.64
CA ILE A 226 5.89 -6.07 -16.75
C ILE A 226 6.45 -6.89 -17.91
N LYS A 227 6.66 -6.25 -19.06
CA LYS A 227 7.21 -6.92 -20.25
C LYS A 227 8.64 -7.43 -20.02
N LYS A 228 9.50 -6.62 -19.42
CA LYS A 228 10.88 -6.97 -19.10
C LYS A 228 10.94 -8.09 -18.05
N ALA A 229 10.15 -7.99 -16.98
CA ALA A 229 10.09 -8.99 -15.93
C ALA A 229 9.63 -10.36 -16.49
N LYS A 230 8.57 -10.40 -17.31
CA LYS A 230 8.13 -11.63 -17.98
C LYS A 230 9.22 -12.22 -18.89
N LYS A 231 9.97 -11.39 -19.59
CA LYS A 231 11.08 -11.86 -20.44
C LYS A 231 12.22 -12.48 -19.61
N LEU A 232 12.39 -12.06 -18.36
CA LEU A 232 13.35 -12.63 -17.41
C LEU A 232 12.81 -13.86 -16.67
N GLY A 233 11.59 -14.32 -16.98
CA GLY A 233 10.98 -15.51 -16.41
C GLY A 233 10.14 -15.26 -15.15
N TYR A 234 9.91 -14.02 -14.74
CA TYR A 234 9.02 -13.73 -13.62
C TYR A 234 7.54 -13.93 -13.99
N GLU A 235 6.83 -14.60 -13.11
CA GLU A 235 5.38 -14.76 -13.18
C GLU A 235 4.68 -13.74 -12.30
N PHE A 236 3.54 -13.23 -12.76
CA PHE A 236 2.70 -12.28 -12.01
C PHE A 236 1.51 -13.05 -11.44
N VAL A 237 1.45 -13.15 -10.15
CA VAL A 237 0.43 -13.90 -9.41
C VAL A 237 -0.32 -12.99 -8.44
N LYS A 238 -1.43 -13.47 -7.87
CA LYS A 238 -2.14 -12.76 -6.81
C LYS A 238 -1.29 -12.68 -5.55
N LEU A 239 -1.48 -11.65 -4.74
CA LEU A 239 -0.73 -11.49 -3.51
C LEU A 239 -1.00 -12.63 -2.51
N GLU A 240 -2.21 -13.20 -2.53
CA GLU A 240 -2.57 -14.36 -1.70
C GLU A 240 -1.67 -15.58 -1.90
N GLU A 241 -1.00 -15.72 -3.04
CA GLU A 241 -0.04 -16.81 -3.29
C GLU A 241 1.17 -16.73 -2.33
N GLY A 242 1.45 -15.55 -1.79
CA GLY A 242 2.45 -15.38 -0.73
C GLY A 242 2.16 -16.16 0.55
N LYS A 243 0.94 -16.68 0.75
CA LYS A 243 0.62 -17.59 1.86
C LYS A 243 1.21 -18.99 1.67
N HIS A 244 1.56 -19.35 0.45
CA HIS A 244 1.98 -20.69 0.06
C HIS A 244 3.50 -20.83 -0.16
N VAL A 245 4.25 -19.74 0.06
CA VAL A 245 5.71 -19.80 -0.01
C VAL A 245 6.29 -20.69 1.10
N PRO A 246 7.39 -21.40 0.86
CA PRO A 246 7.96 -22.29 1.88
C PRO A 246 8.61 -21.50 3.03
N ASN A 247 8.80 -22.16 4.17
CA ASN A 247 9.63 -21.67 5.28
C ASN A 247 9.20 -20.31 5.87
N ILE A 248 7.90 -20.03 5.92
CA ILE A 248 7.36 -18.82 6.59
C ILE A 248 7.77 -18.84 8.07
N LYS A 249 8.48 -17.78 8.48
CA LYS A 249 9.02 -17.63 9.85
C LYS A 249 8.25 -16.57 10.62
N GLU A 250 8.53 -16.51 11.90
CA GLU A 250 8.16 -15.38 12.76
C GLU A 250 9.26 -14.33 12.69
N CYS A 251 8.90 -13.06 12.52
CA CYS A 251 9.85 -11.95 12.50
C CYS A 251 9.31 -10.75 13.27
N GLU A 252 10.23 -10.00 13.88
CA GLU A 252 9.89 -8.75 14.54
C GLU A 252 9.53 -7.65 13.53
N ILE A 253 8.56 -6.82 13.91
CA ILE A 253 8.28 -5.56 13.24
C ILE A 253 8.89 -4.42 14.04
N TYR A 254 9.59 -3.53 13.34
CA TYR A 254 10.07 -2.26 13.88
C TYR A 254 9.72 -1.10 12.95
N HIS A 255 9.74 0.14 13.45
CA HIS A 255 9.57 1.33 12.61
C HIS A 255 10.92 1.88 12.19
N GLY A 256 11.12 2.04 10.88
CA GLY A 256 12.38 2.52 10.31
C GLY A 256 12.16 3.43 9.09
N TYR A 257 13.20 4.17 8.74
CA TYR A 257 13.20 5.02 7.55
C TYR A 257 13.45 4.19 6.28
N LEU A 258 12.87 4.64 5.18
CA LEU A 258 13.17 4.17 3.82
C LEU A 258 13.65 5.33 2.95
N PRO A 259 14.55 5.07 1.99
CA PRO A 259 14.93 6.07 0.99
C PRO A 259 13.71 6.65 0.28
N GLY A 260 13.75 7.94 -0.04
CA GLY A 260 12.68 8.62 -0.79
C GLY A 260 11.37 8.83 -0.04
N ARG A 261 11.24 8.35 1.20
CA ARG A 261 10.00 8.42 1.97
C ARG A 261 10.06 9.46 3.11
N ALA A 262 8.94 10.12 3.34
CA ALA A 262 8.74 11.00 4.49
C ALA A 262 8.22 10.18 5.70
N GLY A 263 8.91 10.25 6.83
CA GLY A 263 8.56 9.53 8.06
C GLY A 263 9.04 8.08 8.07
N THR A 264 8.63 7.34 9.09
CA THR A 264 8.97 5.92 9.27
C THR A 264 7.84 5.02 8.79
N VAL A 265 8.17 3.78 8.47
CA VAL A 265 7.23 2.71 8.14
C VAL A 265 7.52 1.48 8.98
N ALA A 266 6.53 0.62 9.14
CA ALA A 266 6.71 -0.70 9.70
C ALA A 266 7.57 -1.56 8.76
N ARG A 267 8.58 -2.22 9.32
CA ARG A 267 9.57 -3.02 8.59
C ARG A 267 9.78 -4.36 9.27
N GLN A 268 9.97 -5.39 8.46
CA GLN A 268 10.46 -6.70 8.89
C GLN A 268 11.93 -6.59 9.32
N ARG A 269 12.27 -7.20 10.46
CA ARG A 269 13.66 -7.28 10.96
C ARG A 269 14.37 -8.49 10.40
#